data_c31b05609860fb07a6898d1e72996675
#
_entry.id   c31b05609860fb07a6898d1e72996675
#
_cell.length_a   1.000
_cell.length_b   1.000
_cell.length_c   1.000
_cell.angle_alpha   90.00
_cell.angle_beta   90.00
_cell.angle_gamma   90.00
#
_symmetry.space_group_name_H-M   'P 1'
#
loop_
_entity.id
_entity.type
_entity.pdbx_description
1 polymer ?
#
loop_
_entity_poly.entity_id
_entity_poly.type
_entity_poly.pdbx_seq_one_letter_code
_entity_poly.pdbx_strand_id
1 'polypeptide(L)'
;PSVFVYGGSIMPGEHPDGRKLDIVSVFEAVGAHAVGDIDDDELLSIERAACPTIGSCAGMFTANTMAAVGEAIGMSLPGSASAAAIDTRRSDIAFASGHAVMNLLRLGILPRQIMSRGAFENAIAVVMALGGSTNAVLHLMAMAFEADLELELEDFNRVAARVPHLADTKPHGKYHMVDIDR
;
A
#
# COMPACT_ATOMS: atom_id res chain seq x y z
N PRO A 1 -17.11 -14.64 7.92
CA PRO A 1 -16.91 -13.19 7.97
C PRO A 1 -15.44 -12.87 8.28
N SER A 2 -14.91 -11.83 7.65
CA SER A 2 -13.53 -11.40 7.80
C SER A 2 -13.42 -9.90 7.59
N VAL A 3 -12.46 -9.26 8.28
CA VAL A 3 -12.01 -7.89 8.03
C VAL A 3 -10.51 -7.91 7.97
N PHE A 4 -9.94 -7.27 6.96
CA PHE A 4 -8.50 -7.11 6.84
C PHE A 4 -8.06 -5.83 7.55
N VAL A 5 -7.01 -5.93 8.38
CA VAL A 5 -6.45 -4.80 9.12
C VAL A 5 -5.00 -4.60 8.69
N TYR A 6 -4.73 -3.48 8.06
CA TYR A 6 -3.39 -3.10 7.65
C TYR A 6 -2.62 -2.44 8.81
N GLY A 7 -1.32 -2.72 8.93
CA GLY A 7 -0.48 -2.21 10.02
C GLY A 7 0.03 -0.77 9.85
N GLY A 8 -0.08 -0.20 8.65
CA GLY A 8 0.37 1.15 8.35
C GLY A 8 1.76 1.23 7.70
N SER A 9 2.03 2.36 7.03
CA SER A 9 3.31 2.67 6.41
C SER A 9 4.35 3.13 7.43
N ILE A 10 5.63 2.91 7.12
CA ILE A 10 6.74 3.49 7.86
C ILE A 10 6.86 4.99 7.54
N MET A 11 7.42 5.77 8.46
CA MET A 11 7.83 7.14 8.15
C MET A 11 9.04 7.14 7.22
N PRO A 12 9.14 8.08 6.26
CA PRO A 12 10.36 8.24 5.48
C PRO A 12 11.51 8.64 6.42
N GLY A 13 12.71 8.16 6.07
CA GLY A 13 13.94 8.56 6.74
C GLY A 13 14.41 9.96 6.34
N GLU A 14 15.42 10.44 7.05
CA GLU A 14 16.09 11.68 6.72
C GLU A 14 17.59 11.54 6.94
N HIS A 15 18.35 11.77 5.88
CA HIS A 15 19.80 11.80 5.95
C HIS A 15 20.29 13.09 6.65
N PRO A 16 21.48 13.11 7.28
CA PRO A 16 22.02 14.33 7.92
C PRO A 16 22.12 15.57 7.03
N ASP A 17 22.19 15.40 5.71
CA ASP A 17 22.16 16.50 4.74
C ASP A 17 20.74 17.02 4.41
N GLY A 18 19.69 16.45 5.01
CA GLY A 18 18.28 16.84 4.85
C GLY A 18 17.52 16.15 3.72
N ARG A 19 18.16 15.29 2.91
CA ARG A 19 17.44 14.49 1.89
C ARG A 19 16.56 13.42 2.53
N LYS A 20 15.39 13.21 1.99
CA LYS A 20 14.49 12.15 2.43
C LYS A 20 14.98 10.79 1.89
N LEU A 21 14.90 9.80 2.77
CA LEU A 21 15.33 8.43 2.50
C LEU A 21 14.16 7.46 2.61
N ASP A 22 14.25 6.38 1.83
CA ASP A 22 13.38 5.21 1.91
C ASP A 22 14.17 3.94 1.53
N ILE A 23 13.49 2.82 1.38
CA ILE A 23 14.15 1.56 1.03
C ILE A 23 14.84 1.60 -0.35
N VAL A 24 14.36 2.42 -1.28
CA VAL A 24 14.99 2.59 -2.60
C VAL A 24 16.35 3.27 -2.44
N SER A 25 16.42 4.26 -1.55
CA SER A 25 17.68 4.95 -1.24
C SER A 25 18.78 3.97 -0.74
N VAL A 26 18.37 2.95 0.02
CA VAL A 26 19.30 1.89 0.46
C VAL A 26 19.78 1.05 -0.72
N PHE A 27 18.89 0.64 -1.62
CA PHE A 27 19.27 -0.13 -2.81
C PHE A 27 20.21 0.66 -3.73
N GLU A 28 19.94 1.95 -3.93
CA GLU A 28 20.79 2.86 -4.68
C GLU A 28 22.16 3.02 -4.02
N ALA A 29 22.20 3.16 -2.69
CA ALA A 29 23.44 3.26 -1.93
C ALA A 29 24.30 1.98 -2.02
N VAL A 30 23.68 0.79 -1.96
CA VAL A 30 24.41 -0.48 -2.17
C VAL A 30 25.04 -0.51 -3.57
N GLY A 31 24.33 -0.05 -4.60
CA GLY A 31 24.85 0.06 -5.96
C GLY A 31 26.01 1.04 -6.07
N ALA A 32 25.88 2.23 -5.48
CA ALA A 32 26.90 3.28 -5.45
C ALA A 32 28.16 2.81 -4.71
N HIS A 33 27.99 2.12 -3.57
CA HIS A 33 29.10 1.55 -2.81
C HIS A 33 29.85 0.47 -3.63
N ALA A 34 29.13 -0.40 -4.33
CA ALA A 34 29.73 -1.47 -5.13
C ALA A 34 30.64 -0.96 -6.26
N VAL A 35 30.41 0.25 -6.76
CA VAL A 35 31.25 0.89 -7.79
C VAL A 35 32.24 1.93 -7.21
N GLY A 36 32.24 2.12 -5.90
CA GLY A 36 33.18 2.99 -5.19
C GLY A 36 32.81 4.48 -5.17
N ASP A 37 31.55 4.82 -5.46
CA ASP A 37 31.05 6.20 -5.44
C ASP A 37 30.80 6.72 -4.01
N ILE A 38 30.52 5.82 -3.07
CA ILE A 38 30.40 6.09 -1.64
C ILE A 38 31.22 5.09 -0.83
N ASP A 39 31.61 5.45 0.37
CA ASP A 39 32.36 4.61 1.31
C ASP A 39 31.43 3.85 2.28
N ASP A 40 32.03 3.04 3.16
CA ASP A 40 31.33 2.23 4.18
C ASP A 40 30.56 3.11 5.18
N ASP A 41 31.11 4.29 5.54
CA ASP A 41 30.52 5.18 6.52
C ASP A 41 29.25 5.84 5.96
N GLU A 42 29.26 6.28 4.71
CA GLU A 42 28.10 6.84 4.02
C GLU A 42 27.03 5.76 3.80
N LEU A 43 27.39 4.54 3.35
CA LEU A 43 26.45 3.43 3.21
C LEU A 43 25.75 3.14 4.55
N LEU A 44 26.52 3.01 5.63
CA LEU A 44 25.99 2.76 6.97
C LEU A 44 25.09 3.89 7.48
N SER A 45 25.42 5.14 7.15
CA SER A 45 24.60 6.31 7.47
C SER A 45 23.22 6.23 6.82
N ILE A 46 23.18 5.89 5.53
CA ILE A 46 21.93 5.72 4.77
C ILE A 46 21.11 4.54 5.33
N GLU A 47 21.72 3.37 5.56
CA GLU A 47 21.05 2.20 6.12
C GLU A 47 20.36 2.51 7.46
N ARG A 48 21.05 3.21 8.35
CA ARG A 48 20.52 3.57 9.68
C ARG A 48 19.39 4.57 9.64
N ALA A 49 19.42 5.47 8.66
CA ALA A 49 18.47 6.58 8.55
C ALA A 49 17.22 6.24 7.72
N ALA A 50 17.32 5.31 6.77
CA ALA A 50 16.27 5.09 5.76
C ALA A 50 14.96 4.53 6.33
N CYS A 51 15.01 3.73 7.41
CA CYS A 51 13.86 3.04 8.00
C CYS A 51 13.71 3.37 9.49
N PRO A 52 13.30 4.60 9.85
CA PRO A 52 13.40 5.11 11.22
C PRO A 52 12.33 4.61 12.19
N THR A 53 11.22 4.03 11.69
CA THR A 53 10.08 3.60 12.51
C THR A 53 9.65 2.18 12.16
N ILE A 54 8.58 1.70 12.81
CA ILE A 54 7.87 0.48 12.38
C ILE A 54 6.94 0.81 11.20
N GLY A 55 6.54 -0.20 10.45
CA GLY A 55 5.60 -0.11 9.35
C GLY A 55 6.07 -0.82 8.09
N SER A 56 5.25 -0.78 7.04
CA SER A 56 5.62 -1.21 5.69
C SER A 56 6.40 -0.10 4.96
N CYS A 57 6.63 -0.25 3.65
CA CYS A 57 7.35 0.76 2.86
C CYS A 57 6.70 2.15 2.95
N ALA A 58 7.52 3.22 2.86
CA ALA A 58 7.06 4.60 2.94
C ALA A 58 6.32 5.09 1.67
N GLY A 59 6.48 4.42 0.53
CA GLY A 59 5.86 4.77 -0.75
C GLY A 59 4.71 3.84 -1.15
N MET A 60 4.13 4.06 -2.33
CA MET A 60 3.05 3.26 -2.92
C MET A 60 3.63 1.97 -3.56
N PHE A 61 4.39 1.22 -2.77
CA PHE A 61 4.85 -0.11 -3.12
C PHE A 61 3.75 -1.14 -2.87
N THR A 62 4.07 -2.42 -2.92
CA THR A 62 3.07 -3.49 -2.86
C THR A 62 2.18 -3.43 -1.61
N ALA A 63 2.77 -3.22 -0.42
CA ALA A 63 2.02 -3.25 0.83
C ALA A 63 0.96 -2.14 0.92
N ASN A 64 1.34 -0.89 0.61
CA ASN A 64 0.41 0.25 0.61
C ASN A 64 -0.61 0.15 -0.52
N THR A 65 -0.21 -0.34 -1.70
CA THR A 65 -1.15 -0.62 -2.80
C THR A 65 -2.20 -1.64 -2.37
N MET A 66 -1.80 -2.75 -1.75
CA MET A 66 -2.75 -3.78 -1.32
C MET A 66 -3.59 -3.34 -0.12
N ALA A 67 -3.10 -2.42 0.71
CA ALA A 67 -3.92 -1.77 1.73
C ALA A 67 -5.05 -0.93 1.12
N ALA A 68 -4.75 -0.10 0.11
CA ALA A 68 -5.74 0.67 -0.63
C ALA A 68 -6.73 -0.24 -1.40
N VAL A 69 -6.24 -1.34 -1.98
CA VAL A 69 -7.08 -2.40 -2.57
C VAL A 69 -8.03 -3.00 -1.53
N GLY A 70 -7.56 -3.28 -0.31
CA GLY A 70 -8.40 -3.82 0.77
C GLY A 70 -9.58 -2.91 1.10
N GLU A 71 -9.37 -1.60 1.13
CA GLU A 71 -10.44 -0.62 1.29
C GLU A 71 -11.39 -0.59 0.08
N ALA A 72 -10.84 -0.52 -1.14
CA ALA A 72 -11.63 -0.40 -2.37
C ALA A 72 -12.51 -1.62 -2.63
N ILE A 73 -12.05 -2.82 -2.26
CA ILE A 73 -12.84 -4.06 -2.32
C ILE A 73 -13.91 -4.10 -1.22
N GLY A 74 -13.71 -3.38 -0.11
CA GLY A 74 -14.61 -3.42 1.05
C GLY A 74 -14.23 -4.46 2.11
N MET A 75 -12.99 -4.98 2.07
CA MET A 75 -12.47 -5.92 3.07
C MET A 75 -11.75 -5.24 4.23
N SER A 76 -11.48 -3.93 4.13
CA SER A 76 -10.93 -3.07 5.17
C SER A 76 -11.85 -1.88 5.42
N LEU A 77 -11.74 -1.28 6.60
CA LEU A 77 -12.50 -0.06 6.91
C LEU A 77 -11.95 1.14 6.12
N PRO A 78 -12.82 2.06 5.68
CA PRO A 78 -12.40 3.29 5.03
C PRO A 78 -11.41 4.11 5.89
N GLY A 79 -10.34 4.62 5.26
CA GLY A 79 -9.28 5.38 5.92
C GLY A 79 -8.23 4.51 6.62
N SER A 80 -8.32 3.18 6.53
CA SER A 80 -7.35 2.29 7.18
C SER A 80 -6.02 2.18 6.43
N ALA A 81 -5.99 2.42 5.12
CA ALA A 81 -4.79 2.28 4.30
C ALA A 81 -3.80 3.46 4.45
N SER A 82 -4.29 4.68 4.70
CA SER A 82 -3.47 5.88 4.66
C SER A 82 -2.67 6.14 5.94
N ALA A 83 -3.25 5.85 7.12
CA ALA A 83 -2.61 6.14 8.39
C ALA A 83 -1.27 5.40 8.57
N ALA A 84 -0.21 6.13 8.97
CA ALA A 84 1.10 5.56 9.26
C ALA A 84 1.05 4.56 10.43
N ALA A 85 2.03 3.66 10.53
CA ALA A 85 2.06 2.63 11.57
C ALA A 85 2.17 3.19 12.99
N ILE A 86 2.80 4.36 13.14
CA ILE A 86 2.93 5.06 14.42
C ILE A 86 1.79 6.02 14.72
N ASP A 87 0.80 6.14 13.83
CA ASP A 87 -0.36 7.01 14.01
C ASP A 87 -1.30 6.45 15.08
N THR A 88 -1.76 7.30 15.98
CA THR A 88 -2.70 6.92 17.04
C THR A 88 -4.03 6.40 16.52
N ARG A 89 -4.46 6.83 15.33
CA ARG A 89 -5.64 6.30 14.62
C ARG A 89 -5.60 4.79 14.41
N ARG A 90 -4.40 4.15 14.41
CA ARG A 90 -4.28 2.69 14.27
C ARG A 90 -5.04 1.92 15.34
N SER A 91 -5.01 2.38 16.58
CA SER A 91 -5.75 1.74 17.67
C SER A 91 -7.25 1.82 17.45
N ASP A 92 -7.75 2.98 17.02
CA ASP A 92 -9.18 3.18 16.74
C ASP A 92 -9.65 2.35 15.54
N ILE A 93 -8.84 2.27 14.48
CA ILE A 93 -9.10 1.44 13.29
C ILE A 93 -9.15 -0.05 13.69
N ALA A 94 -8.21 -0.51 14.50
CA ALA A 94 -8.18 -1.90 14.96
C ALA A 94 -9.43 -2.23 15.81
N PHE A 95 -9.79 -1.34 16.74
CA PHE A 95 -10.98 -1.50 17.55
C PHE A 95 -12.27 -1.50 16.72
N ALA A 96 -12.41 -0.54 15.79
CA ALA A 96 -13.55 -0.47 14.87
C ALA A 96 -13.64 -1.71 13.96
N SER A 97 -12.49 -2.25 13.53
CA SER A 97 -12.44 -3.49 12.74
C SER A 97 -12.96 -4.70 13.53
N GLY A 98 -12.70 -4.75 14.84
CA GLY A 98 -13.28 -5.74 15.74
C GLY A 98 -14.81 -5.66 15.79
N HIS A 99 -15.38 -4.45 15.87
CA HIS A 99 -16.82 -4.26 15.78
C HIS A 99 -17.37 -4.66 14.40
N ALA A 100 -16.67 -4.29 13.33
CA ALA A 100 -17.10 -4.61 11.97
C ALA A 100 -17.17 -6.13 11.73
N VAL A 101 -16.16 -6.90 12.15
CA VAL A 101 -16.19 -8.36 11.98
C VAL A 101 -17.32 -9.02 12.79
N MET A 102 -17.64 -8.50 13.98
CA MET A 102 -18.79 -8.97 14.78
C MET A 102 -20.12 -8.67 14.09
N ASN A 103 -20.25 -7.51 13.44
CA ASN A 103 -21.43 -7.18 12.66
C ASN A 103 -21.59 -8.08 11.43
N LEU A 104 -20.49 -8.33 10.69
CA LEU A 104 -20.49 -9.28 9.57
C LEU A 104 -20.94 -10.66 10.01
N LEU A 105 -20.49 -11.11 11.20
CA LEU A 105 -20.91 -12.39 11.78
C LEU A 105 -22.42 -12.42 12.06
N ARG A 106 -22.96 -11.37 12.69
CA ARG A 106 -24.40 -11.28 13.00
C ARG A 106 -25.28 -11.25 11.74
N LEU A 107 -24.79 -10.60 10.67
CA LEU A 107 -25.49 -10.47 9.41
C LEU A 107 -25.26 -11.66 8.47
N GLY A 108 -24.37 -12.59 8.81
CA GLY A 108 -24.01 -13.73 7.98
C GLY A 108 -23.29 -13.36 6.68
N ILE A 109 -22.61 -12.19 6.63
CA ILE A 109 -21.93 -11.71 5.44
C ILE A 109 -20.55 -12.36 5.33
N LEU A 110 -20.29 -13.00 4.19
CA LEU A 110 -19.05 -13.70 3.89
C LEU A 110 -18.16 -12.88 2.92
N PRO A 111 -16.83 -13.10 2.91
CA PRO A 111 -15.90 -12.40 2.00
C PRO A 111 -16.33 -12.47 0.52
N ARG A 112 -16.78 -13.62 0.03
CA ARG A 112 -17.25 -13.79 -1.37
C ARG A 112 -18.46 -12.94 -1.73
N GLN A 113 -19.25 -12.50 -0.75
CA GLN A 113 -20.38 -11.58 -0.99
C GLN A 113 -19.92 -10.12 -1.10
N ILE A 114 -18.78 -9.78 -0.47
CA ILE A 114 -18.14 -8.47 -0.56
C ILE A 114 -17.31 -8.36 -1.84
N MET A 115 -16.48 -9.36 -2.10
CA MET A 115 -15.57 -9.42 -3.25
C MET A 115 -16.34 -9.74 -4.55
N SER A 116 -17.19 -8.81 -4.98
CA SER A 116 -17.92 -8.88 -6.24
C SER A 116 -17.06 -8.41 -7.43
N ARG A 117 -17.48 -8.67 -8.65
CA ARG A 117 -16.84 -8.15 -9.87
C ARG A 117 -16.65 -6.63 -9.80
N GLY A 118 -17.69 -5.89 -9.39
CA GLY A 118 -17.61 -4.44 -9.23
C GLY A 118 -16.60 -4.00 -8.17
N ALA A 119 -16.45 -4.76 -7.08
CA ALA A 119 -15.43 -4.49 -6.05
C ALA A 119 -14.01 -4.62 -6.63
N PHE A 120 -13.74 -5.62 -7.48
CA PHE A 120 -12.46 -5.75 -8.18
C PHE A 120 -12.22 -4.61 -9.17
N GLU A 121 -13.23 -4.17 -9.91
CA GLU A 121 -13.11 -3.02 -10.82
C GLU A 121 -12.81 -1.72 -10.03
N ASN A 122 -13.42 -1.52 -8.88
CA ASN A 122 -13.10 -0.41 -7.98
C ASN A 122 -11.65 -0.49 -7.49
N ALA A 123 -11.18 -1.68 -7.10
CA ALA A 123 -9.79 -1.88 -6.69
C ALA A 123 -8.80 -1.55 -7.80
N ILE A 124 -9.05 -2.02 -9.03
CA ILE A 124 -8.22 -1.69 -10.20
C ILE A 124 -8.22 -0.16 -10.42
N ALA A 125 -9.37 0.49 -10.34
CA ALA A 125 -9.47 1.93 -10.51
C ALA A 125 -8.65 2.70 -9.46
N VAL A 126 -8.69 2.27 -8.20
CA VAL A 126 -7.87 2.86 -7.12
C VAL A 126 -6.38 2.64 -7.36
N VAL A 127 -5.96 1.43 -7.77
CA VAL A 127 -4.56 1.14 -8.12
C VAL A 127 -4.07 2.07 -9.23
N MET A 128 -4.87 2.26 -10.29
CA MET A 128 -4.51 3.13 -11.42
C MET A 128 -4.46 4.61 -11.01
N ALA A 129 -5.42 5.06 -10.20
CA ALA A 129 -5.47 6.44 -9.72
C ALA A 129 -4.28 6.81 -8.82
N LEU A 130 -3.83 5.87 -7.98
CA LEU A 130 -2.73 6.08 -7.05
C LEU A 130 -1.35 5.78 -7.63
N GLY A 131 -1.25 5.25 -8.85
CA GLY A 131 0.02 4.76 -9.39
C GLY A 131 0.59 3.60 -8.59
N GLY A 132 -0.27 2.65 -8.21
CA GLY A 132 0.10 1.53 -7.36
C GLY A 132 1.04 0.53 -8.04
N SER A 133 1.56 -0.39 -7.22
CA SER A 133 2.48 -1.44 -7.64
C SER A 133 1.86 -2.38 -8.69
N THR A 134 2.63 -2.77 -9.70
CA THR A 134 2.25 -3.81 -10.69
C THR A 134 1.97 -5.17 -10.04
N ASN A 135 2.48 -5.43 -8.84
CA ASN A 135 2.17 -6.63 -8.07
C ASN A 135 0.67 -6.75 -7.75
N ALA A 136 -0.08 -5.63 -7.73
CA ALA A 136 -1.52 -5.66 -7.55
C ALA A 136 -2.23 -6.46 -8.64
N VAL A 137 -1.71 -6.50 -9.87
CA VAL A 137 -2.26 -7.32 -10.96
C VAL A 137 -2.25 -8.79 -10.57
N LEU A 138 -1.09 -9.30 -10.12
CA LEU A 138 -0.94 -10.68 -9.69
C LEU A 138 -1.85 -11.02 -8.51
N HIS A 139 -1.89 -10.13 -7.51
CA HIS A 139 -2.68 -10.35 -6.29
C HIS A 139 -4.18 -10.29 -6.56
N LEU A 140 -4.64 -9.32 -7.35
CA LEU A 140 -6.07 -9.21 -7.69
C LEU A 140 -6.54 -10.40 -8.53
N MET A 141 -5.74 -10.87 -9.48
CA MET A 141 -6.07 -12.08 -10.25
C MET A 141 -6.14 -13.32 -9.35
N ALA A 142 -5.20 -13.49 -8.43
CA ALA A 142 -5.22 -14.60 -7.47
C ALA A 142 -6.44 -14.51 -6.53
N MET A 143 -6.77 -13.32 -6.02
CA MET A 143 -7.93 -13.10 -5.17
C MET A 143 -9.25 -13.34 -5.92
N ALA A 144 -9.35 -12.92 -7.18
CA ALA A 144 -10.52 -13.16 -8.02
C ALA A 144 -10.72 -14.64 -8.26
N PHE A 145 -9.65 -15.38 -8.57
CA PHE A 145 -9.70 -16.83 -8.73
C PHE A 145 -10.23 -17.52 -7.46
N GLU A 146 -9.74 -17.17 -6.28
CA GLU A 146 -10.22 -17.71 -5.01
C GLU A 146 -11.66 -17.29 -4.66
N ALA A 147 -12.13 -16.19 -5.23
CA ALA A 147 -13.50 -15.70 -5.09
C ALA A 147 -14.47 -16.32 -6.13
N ASP A 148 -14.02 -17.24 -6.99
CA ASP A 148 -14.74 -17.81 -8.13
C ASP A 148 -15.20 -16.72 -9.13
N LEU A 149 -14.36 -15.71 -9.36
CA LEU A 149 -14.60 -14.62 -10.30
C LEU A 149 -13.60 -14.66 -11.44
N GLU A 150 -14.08 -14.46 -12.64
CA GLU A 150 -13.26 -14.31 -13.83
C GLU A 150 -12.72 -12.87 -13.89
N LEU A 151 -11.40 -12.72 -13.86
CA LEU A 151 -10.68 -11.45 -13.99
C LEU A 151 -9.52 -11.68 -14.97
N GLU A 152 -9.48 -10.91 -16.05
CA GLU A 152 -8.48 -11.01 -17.09
C GLU A 152 -7.53 -9.81 -17.06
N LEU A 153 -6.34 -9.97 -17.68
CA LEU A 153 -5.38 -8.86 -17.82
C LEU A 153 -5.97 -7.66 -18.58
N GLU A 154 -6.84 -7.92 -19.56
CA GLU A 154 -7.49 -6.88 -20.32
C GLU A 154 -8.45 -6.02 -19.49
N ASP A 155 -8.98 -6.52 -18.38
CA ASP A 155 -9.78 -5.72 -17.46
C ASP A 155 -8.99 -4.57 -16.85
N PHE A 156 -7.71 -4.78 -16.58
CA PHE A 156 -6.82 -3.73 -16.07
C PHE A 156 -6.63 -2.62 -17.11
N ASN A 157 -6.40 -2.98 -18.37
CA ASN A 157 -6.29 -2.01 -19.47
C ASN A 157 -7.60 -1.23 -19.66
N ARG A 158 -8.73 -1.93 -19.65
CA ARG A 158 -10.06 -1.35 -19.80
C ARG A 158 -10.41 -0.35 -18.70
N VAL A 159 -10.05 -0.66 -17.46
CA VAL A 159 -10.26 0.26 -16.33
C VAL A 159 -9.27 1.42 -16.39
N ALA A 160 -7.98 1.15 -16.64
CA ALA A 160 -6.93 2.15 -16.74
C ALA A 160 -7.24 3.23 -17.78
N ALA A 161 -7.83 2.85 -18.93
CA ALA A 161 -8.20 3.79 -19.98
C ALA A 161 -9.22 4.87 -19.55
N ARG A 162 -9.92 4.66 -18.43
CA ARG A 162 -10.96 5.55 -17.91
C ARG A 162 -10.57 6.30 -16.64
N VAL A 163 -9.46 5.91 -16.01
CA VAL A 163 -9.06 6.42 -14.70
C VAL A 163 -7.82 7.30 -14.87
N PRO A 164 -7.89 8.59 -14.50
CA PRO A 164 -6.70 9.44 -14.50
C PRO A 164 -5.75 9.04 -13.35
N HIS A 165 -4.44 9.16 -13.59
CA HIS A 165 -3.45 9.08 -12.54
C HIS A 165 -3.51 10.37 -11.69
N LEU A 166 -3.75 10.25 -10.39
CA LEU A 166 -4.00 11.37 -9.50
C LEU A 166 -2.86 11.64 -8.52
N ALA A 167 -2.16 10.59 -8.05
CA ALA A 167 -1.17 10.70 -7.00
C ALA A 167 0.26 10.54 -7.54
N ASP A 168 1.11 11.55 -7.30
CA ASP A 168 2.53 11.55 -7.66
C ASP A 168 3.38 10.89 -6.56
N THR A 169 3.13 9.58 -6.32
CA THR A 169 3.73 8.84 -5.21
C THR A 169 4.97 8.04 -5.60
N LYS A 170 5.90 7.88 -4.64
CA LYS A 170 7.02 6.93 -4.76
C LYS A 170 6.51 5.51 -5.08
N PRO A 171 7.20 4.70 -5.92
CA PRO A 171 8.58 4.91 -6.42
C PRO A 171 8.72 5.82 -7.65
N HIS A 172 7.64 6.10 -8.38
CA HIS A 172 7.70 6.86 -9.64
C HIS A 172 7.62 8.37 -9.42
N GLY A 173 6.90 8.81 -8.37
CA GLY A 173 6.67 10.19 -8.03
C GLY A 173 7.53 10.70 -6.87
N LYS A 174 7.11 11.82 -6.30
CA LYS A 174 7.87 12.57 -5.28
C LYS A 174 7.45 12.27 -3.86
N TYR A 175 6.16 11.92 -3.65
CA TYR A 175 5.53 11.92 -2.34
C TYR A 175 5.54 10.53 -1.70
N HIS A 176 5.74 10.51 -0.39
CA HIS A 176 5.55 9.31 0.43
C HIS A 176 4.08 9.20 0.89
N MET A 177 3.72 8.05 1.45
CA MET A 177 2.35 7.80 1.93
C MET A 177 1.88 8.86 2.94
N VAL A 178 2.76 9.28 3.83
CA VAL A 178 2.46 10.31 4.85
C VAL A 178 2.20 11.70 4.28
N ASP A 179 2.61 11.97 3.05
CA ASP A 179 2.39 13.25 2.38
C ASP A 179 0.98 13.32 1.77
N ILE A 180 0.41 12.18 1.40
CA ILE A 180 -0.94 12.08 0.81
C ILE A 180 -2.04 11.83 1.85
N ASP A 181 -1.70 11.49 3.08
CA ASP A 181 -2.62 11.30 4.20
C ASP A 181 -3.04 12.64 4.86
N ARG A 182 -2.51 13.76 4.40
CA ARG A 182 -2.77 15.13 4.92
C ARG A 182 -3.90 15.81 4.10
#